data_e9c024b48158fba0fbd875db77597ba3
#
_entry.id   e9c024b48158fba0fbd875db77597ba3
#
_cell.length_a   1.000
_cell.length_b   1.000
_cell.length_c   1.000
_cell.angle_alpha   90.00
_cell.angle_beta   90.00
_cell.angle_gamma   90.00
#
_symmetry.space_group_name_H-M   'P 1'
#
loop_
_entity.id
_entity.type
_entity.pdbx_description
1 polymer ?
#
loop_
_entity_poly.entity_id
_entity_poly.type
_entity_poly.pdbx_seq_one_letter_code
_entity_poly.pdbx_strand_id
1 'polypeptide(L)'
;MIITIDGPAGAGKSTVAKQLATALGFDYLDTGAMYRAVAFCGIRKSVDWAKPDALVAIAEQMQIRVEAGRTFVDDEDVSDPVRSAAVTEKTHFAANNPAIREIMVRRQRQIAQQKNAKGNSIVTEGRDQGTAVFPDAECKIYLTATPEERARRRVNEFAQRGETVDYDETLAQINHRDASDMAREVGPLCEPPDATHVVTDGMTIGQVVAELVAIVET
;
A
#
# COMPACT_ATOMS: atom_id res chain seq x y z
N MET A 1 2.18 -16.24 10.73
CA MET A 1 3.20 -15.73 9.79
C MET A 1 2.77 -14.38 9.22
N ILE A 2 3.69 -13.45 9.07
CA ILE A 2 3.50 -12.16 8.39
C ILE A 2 4.46 -12.09 7.20
N ILE A 3 3.92 -11.82 6.01
CA ILE A 3 4.69 -11.58 4.79
C ILE A 3 4.54 -10.09 4.45
N THR A 4 5.64 -9.38 4.30
CA THR A 4 5.65 -7.97 3.89
C THR A 4 6.13 -7.83 2.45
N ILE A 5 5.43 -6.98 1.67
CA ILE A 5 5.82 -6.64 0.30
C ILE A 5 5.98 -5.11 0.21
N ASP A 6 7.20 -4.64 0.25
CA ASP A 6 7.53 -3.23 0.10
C ASP A 6 8.03 -2.91 -1.32
N GLY A 7 8.08 -1.65 -1.67
CA GLY A 7 8.62 -1.21 -2.95
C GLY A 7 7.93 0.05 -3.50
N PRO A 8 8.42 0.59 -4.61
CA PRO A 8 8.00 1.87 -5.16
C PRO A 8 6.57 1.86 -5.72
N ALA A 9 6.05 3.04 -6.04
CA ALA A 9 4.73 3.19 -6.65
C ALA A 9 4.67 2.53 -8.04
N GLY A 10 3.58 1.82 -8.37
CA GLY A 10 3.41 1.19 -9.68
C GLY A 10 4.17 -0.13 -9.89
N ALA A 11 4.89 -0.66 -8.88
CA ALA A 11 5.58 -1.96 -8.98
C ALA A 11 4.64 -3.17 -9.03
N GLY A 12 3.32 -2.98 -8.92
CA GLY A 12 2.35 -4.09 -8.96
C GLY A 12 2.06 -4.74 -7.61
N LYS A 13 2.59 -4.21 -6.50
CA LYS A 13 2.49 -4.80 -5.15
C LYS A 13 1.09 -5.24 -4.76
N SER A 14 0.09 -4.37 -4.88
CA SER A 14 -1.28 -4.66 -4.42
C SER A 14 -1.90 -5.83 -5.18
N THR A 15 -1.66 -5.92 -6.49
CA THR A 15 -2.15 -7.02 -7.33
C THR A 15 -1.47 -8.33 -6.95
N VAL A 16 -0.15 -8.29 -6.83
CA VAL A 16 0.68 -9.46 -6.49
C VAL A 16 0.40 -9.92 -5.06
N ALA A 17 0.36 -9.00 -4.08
CA ALA A 17 0.07 -9.32 -2.68
C ALA A 17 -1.29 -9.97 -2.49
N LYS A 18 -2.32 -9.47 -3.20
CA LYS A 18 -3.66 -10.07 -3.16
C LYS A 18 -3.68 -11.48 -3.75
N GLN A 19 -2.99 -11.70 -4.89
CA GLN A 19 -2.93 -13.01 -5.51
C GLN A 19 -2.07 -13.99 -4.70
N LEU A 20 -0.95 -13.54 -4.13
CA LEU A 20 -0.12 -14.32 -3.21
C LEU A 20 -0.93 -14.76 -1.98
N ALA A 21 -1.64 -13.84 -1.34
CA ALA A 21 -2.51 -14.15 -0.20
C ALA A 21 -3.56 -15.21 -0.57
N THR A 22 -4.16 -15.09 -1.76
CA THR A 22 -5.13 -16.08 -2.26
C THR A 22 -4.49 -17.44 -2.49
N ALA A 23 -3.30 -17.49 -3.11
CA ALA A 23 -2.59 -18.72 -3.41
C ALA A 23 -2.17 -19.49 -2.15
N LEU A 24 -1.78 -18.75 -1.10
CA LEU A 24 -1.34 -19.30 0.19
C LEU A 24 -2.49 -19.53 1.19
N GLY A 25 -3.71 -19.08 0.88
CA GLY A 25 -4.83 -19.09 1.84
C GLY A 25 -4.65 -18.13 3.01
N PHE A 26 -3.92 -17.03 2.82
CA PHE A 26 -3.62 -16.01 3.82
C PHE A 26 -4.57 -14.81 3.72
N ASP A 27 -4.70 -14.06 4.81
CA ASP A 27 -5.40 -12.79 4.79
C ASP A 27 -4.55 -11.72 4.05
N TYR A 28 -5.21 -10.81 3.33
CA TYR A 28 -4.56 -9.67 2.67
C TYR A 28 -4.86 -8.37 3.40
N LEU A 29 -3.84 -7.56 3.68
CA LEU A 29 -3.94 -6.26 4.32
C LEU A 29 -3.43 -5.16 3.37
N ASP A 30 -4.34 -4.40 2.76
CA ASP A 30 -4.05 -3.21 1.94
C ASP A 30 -3.81 -2.00 2.85
N THR A 31 -2.55 -1.74 3.19
CA THR A 31 -2.24 -0.60 4.05
C THR A 31 -2.38 0.73 3.33
N GLY A 32 -2.15 0.76 2.02
CA GLY A 32 -2.40 1.93 1.20
C GLY A 32 -3.85 2.38 1.23
N ALA A 33 -4.80 1.44 1.26
CA ALA A 33 -6.22 1.76 1.40
C ALA A 33 -6.53 2.41 2.76
N MET A 34 -5.80 2.08 3.83
CA MET A 34 -5.99 2.72 5.14
C MET A 34 -5.63 4.22 5.11
N TYR A 35 -4.51 4.59 4.49
CA TYR A 35 -4.16 6.01 4.30
C TYR A 35 -5.13 6.74 3.37
N ARG A 36 -5.60 6.07 2.33
CA ARG A 36 -6.64 6.59 1.43
C ARG A 36 -7.97 6.80 2.15
N ALA A 37 -8.33 5.94 3.10
CA ALA A 37 -9.52 6.10 3.92
C ALA A 37 -9.45 7.37 4.78
N VAL A 38 -8.28 7.71 5.34
CA VAL A 38 -8.08 8.98 6.06
C VAL A 38 -8.31 10.17 5.12
N ALA A 39 -7.70 10.14 3.93
CA ALA A 39 -7.87 11.21 2.93
C ALA A 39 -9.34 11.32 2.46
N PHE A 40 -10.01 10.20 2.22
CA PHE A 40 -11.43 10.15 1.87
C PHE A 40 -12.32 10.81 2.94
N CYS A 41 -12.10 10.49 4.21
CA CYS A 41 -12.81 11.14 5.32
C CYS A 41 -12.50 12.62 5.39
N GLY A 42 -11.26 13.03 5.12
CA GLY A 42 -10.86 14.43 5.03
C GLY A 42 -11.63 15.19 3.95
N ILE A 43 -11.77 14.60 2.75
CA ILE A 43 -12.59 15.17 1.67
C ILE A 43 -14.06 15.28 2.10
N ARG A 44 -14.65 14.21 2.64
CA ARG A 44 -16.05 14.22 3.10
C ARG A 44 -16.36 15.27 4.15
N LYS A 45 -15.41 15.52 5.05
CA LYS A 45 -15.51 16.54 6.10
C LYS A 45 -15.03 17.92 5.67
N SER A 46 -14.64 18.10 4.39
CA SER A 46 -14.14 19.37 3.83
C SER A 46 -13.04 20.00 4.68
N VAL A 47 -12.06 19.18 5.12
CA VAL A 47 -10.97 19.67 5.98
C VAL A 47 -10.12 20.71 5.26
N ASP A 48 -9.59 21.64 6.00
CA ASP A 48 -8.53 22.54 5.54
C ASP A 48 -7.21 21.76 5.49
N TRP A 49 -6.75 21.41 4.29
CA TRP A 49 -5.52 20.62 4.08
C TRP A 49 -4.25 21.34 4.55
N ALA A 50 -4.30 22.64 4.76
CA ALA A 50 -3.20 23.39 5.35
C ALA A 50 -3.11 23.22 6.89
N LYS A 51 -4.15 22.63 7.52
CA LYS A 51 -4.22 22.39 8.97
C LYS A 51 -4.19 20.88 9.25
N PRO A 52 -3.03 20.29 9.51
CA PRO A 52 -2.88 18.83 9.67
C PRO A 52 -3.68 18.26 10.84
N ASP A 53 -3.93 19.04 11.90
CA ASP A 53 -4.60 18.57 13.13
C ASP A 53 -6.02 18.03 12.88
N ALA A 54 -6.76 18.62 11.94
CA ALA A 54 -8.09 18.14 11.58
C ALA A 54 -8.04 16.73 10.96
N LEU A 55 -7.02 16.46 10.15
CA LEU A 55 -6.83 15.16 9.52
C LEU A 55 -6.32 14.11 10.54
N VAL A 56 -5.49 14.52 11.48
CA VAL A 56 -5.05 13.68 12.62
C VAL A 56 -6.26 13.27 13.48
N ALA A 57 -7.12 14.22 13.85
CA ALA A 57 -8.33 13.92 14.61
C ALA A 57 -9.27 12.95 13.90
N ILE A 58 -9.38 13.06 12.56
CA ILE A 58 -10.12 12.07 11.74
C ILE A 58 -9.47 10.71 11.84
N ALA A 59 -8.15 10.62 11.67
CA ALA A 59 -7.43 9.36 11.75
C ALA A 59 -7.57 8.69 13.12
N GLU A 60 -7.66 9.47 14.20
CA GLU A 60 -7.88 8.93 15.56
C GLU A 60 -9.29 8.39 15.76
N GLN A 61 -10.30 9.11 15.30
CA GLN A 61 -11.70 8.82 15.59
C GLN A 61 -12.33 7.75 14.69
N MET A 62 -11.93 7.70 13.40
CA MET A 62 -12.52 6.77 12.44
C MET A 62 -12.28 5.32 12.84
N GLN A 63 -13.28 4.49 12.70
CA GLN A 63 -13.14 3.04 12.81
C GLN A 63 -12.84 2.47 11.41
N ILE A 64 -11.63 1.93 11.23
CA ILE A 64 -11.24 1.31 9.97
C ILE A 64 -11.15 -0.20 10.13
N ARG A 65 -11.72 -0.92 9.16
CA ARG A 65 -11.68 -2.38 9.08
C ARG A 65 -11.31 -2.80 7.66
N VAL A 66 -10.39 -3.74 7.56
CA VAL A 66 -9.98 -4.34 6.28
C VAL A 66 -10.27 -5.83 6.34
N GLU A 67 -11.19 -6.30 5.49
CA GLU A 67 -11.64 -7.68 5.46
C GLU A 67 -11.86 -8.15 4.03
N ALA A 68 -11.34 -9.32 3.69
CA ALA A 68 -11.46 -9.94 2.37
C ALA A 68 -11.06 -8.97 1.22
N GLY A 69 -10.05 -8.12 1.44
CA GLY A 69 -9.59 -7.12 0.47
C GLY A 69 -10.53 -5.93 0.28
N ARG A 70 -11.54 -5.76 1.15
CA ARG A 70 -12.45 -4.61 1.21
C ARG A 70 -12.08 -3.71 2.38
N THR A 71 -12.33 -2.42 2.23
CA THR A 71 -12.05 -1.39 3.24
C THR A 71 -13.36 -0.78 3.72
N PHE A 72 -13.54 -0.77 5.03
CA PHE A 72 -14.71 -0.18 5.68
C PHE A 72 -14.28 0.96 6.59
N VAL A 73 -15.05 2.04 6.62
CA VAL A 73 -14.92 3.15 7.56
C VAL A 73 -16.27 3.35 8.23
N ASP A 74 -16.30 3.28 9.57
CA ASP A 74 -17.53 3.41 10.37
C ASP A 74 -18.66 2.52 9.81
N ASP A 75 -18.31 1.26 9.49
CA ASP A 75 -19.15 0.21 8.88
C ASP A 75 -19.60 0.46 7.42
N GLU A 76 -19.30 1.61 6.82
CA GLU A 76 -19.54 1.87 5.40
C GLU A 76 -18.43 1.24 4.54
N ASP A 77 -18.81 0.50 3.48
CA ASP A 77 -17.86 0.02 2.49
C ASP A 77 -17.36 1.17 1.60
N VAL A 78 -16.10 1.49 1.74
CA VAL A 78 -15.44 2.57 0.99
C VAL A 78 -14.38 2.05 0.00
N SER A 79 -14.41 0.77 -0.33
CA SER A 79 -13.38 0.10 -1.14
C SER A 79 -13.15 0.77 -2.50
N ASP A 80 -14.22 1.16 -3.20
CA ASP A 80 -14.15 1.86 -4.48
C ASP A 80 -13.90 3.37 -4.30
N PRO A 81 -14.65 4.09 -3.45
CA PRO A 81 -14.45 5.52 -3.21
C PRO A 81 -13.01 5.90 -2.85
N VAL A 82 -12.32 5.11 -2.02
CA VAL A 82 -10.93 5.41 -1.62
C VAL A 82 -9.92 5.30 -2.78
N ARG A 83 -10.31 4.73 -3.91
CA ARG A 83 -9.45 4.60 -5.10
C ARG A 83 -9.69 5.70 -6.15
N SER A 84 -10.60 6.63 -5.90
CA SER A 84 -10.87 7.77 -6.80
C SER A 84 -9.63 8.65 -6.99
N ALA A 85 -9.60 9.39 -8.12
CA ALA A 85 -8.53 10.34 -8.42
C ALA A 85 -8.40 11.42 -7.35
N ALA A 86 -9.53 11.97 -6.88
CA ALA A 86 -9.57 12.99 -5.83
C ALA A 86 -8.94 12.50 -4.51
N VAL A 87 -9.23 11.26 -4.09
CA VAL A 87 -8.62 10.66 -2.90
C VAL A 87 -7.14 10.40 -3.14
N THR A 88 -6.78 9.89 -4.32
CA THR A 88 -5.38 9.61 -4.68
C THR A 88 -4.51 10.86 -4.59
N GLU A 89 -5.01 11.99 -5.09
CA GLU A 89 -4.34 13.30 -5.00
C GLU A 89 -4.09 13.72 -3.56
N LYS A 90 -5.04 13.53 -2.66
CA LYS A 90 -4.94 13.98 -1.26
C LYS A 90 -4.28 12.98 -0.30
N THR A 91 -4.02 11.75 -0.75
CA THR A 91 -3.48 10.68 0.13
C THR A 91 -2.12 11.05 0.74
N HIS A 92 -1.30 11.85 0.05
CA HIS A 92 0.01 12.28 0.55
C HIS A 92 -0.08 13.08 1.85
N PHE A 93 -1.14 13.84 2.08
CA PHE A 93 -1.34 14.55 3.36
C PHE A 93 -1.45 13.60 4.55
N ALA A 94 -2.07 12.45 4.36
CA ALA A 94 -2.13 11.41 5.39
C ALA A 94 -0.81 10.62 5.47
N ALA A 95 -0.27 10.21 4.32
CA ALA A 95 0.89 9.32 4.26
C ALA A 95 2.21 9.99 4.72
N ASN A 96 2.33 11.31 4.60
CA ASN A 96 3.52 12.07 5.01
C ASN A 96 3.37 12.70 6.41
N ASN A 97 2.21 12.57 7.07
CA ASN A 97 2.00 13.11 8.41
C ASN A 97 2.47 12.11 9.47
N PRO A 98 3.48 12.44 10.31
CA PRO A 98 4.04 11.51 11.30
C PRO A 98 3.01 10.98 12.30
N ALA A 99 2.12 11.86 12.82
CA ALA A 99 1.09 11.46 13.79
C ALA A 99 0.07 10.49 13.17
N ILE A 100 -0.36 10.74 11.92
CA ILE A 100 -1.26 9.81 11.21
C ILE A 100 -0.56 8.48 10.96
N ARG A 101 0.72 8.48 10.61
CA ARG A 101 1.49 7.26 10.42
C ARG A 101 1.55 6.43 11.69
N GLU A 102 1.83 7.05 12.83
CA GLU A 102 1.86 6.37 14.12
C GLU A 102 0.51 5.70 14.43
N ILE A 103 -0.60 6.40 14.20
CA ILE A 103 -1.95 5.86 14.37
C ILE A 103 -2.17 4.66 13.44
N MET A 104 -1.80 4.78 12.15
CA MET A 104 -1.99 3.72 11.16
C MET A 104 -1.11 2.50 11.47
N VAL A 105 0.15 2.67 11.83
CA VAL A 105 1.06 1.57 12.23
C VAL A 105 0.47 0.80 13.41
N ARG A 106 0.02 1.49 14.45
CA ARG A 106 -0.64 0.86 15.60
C ARG A 106 -1.85 0.03 15.17
N ARG A 107 -2.71 0.55 14.30
CA ARG A 107 -3.89 -0.17 13.79
C ARG A 107 -3.53 -1.36 12.91
N GLN A 108 -2.54 -1.23 12.04
CA GLN A 108 -2.05 -2.33 11.21
C GLN A 108 -1.56 -3.49 12.08
N ARG A 109 -0.78 -3.18 13.12
CA ARG A 109 -0.31 -4.18 14.09
C ARG A 109 -1.46 -4.83 14.85
N GLN A 110 -2.47 -4.07 15.27
CA GLN A 110 -3.67 -4.61 15.93
C GLN A 110 -4.44 -5.56 15.01
N ILE A 111 -4.64 -5.21 13.73
CA ILE A 111 -5.29 -6.07 12.74
C ILE A 111 -4.49 -7.38 12.59
N ALA A 112 -3.16 -7.29 12.43
CA ALA A 112 -2.30 -8.44 12.30
C ALA A 112 -2.37 -9.37 13.54
N GLN A 113 -2.32 -8.80 14.74
CA GLN A 113 -2.45 -9.57 15.99
C GLN A 113 -3.79 -10.29 16.08
N GLN A 114 -4.89 -9.62 15.72
CA GLN A 114 -6.23 -10.24 15.74
C GLN A 114 -6.36 -11.39 14.74
N LYS A 115 -5.72 -11.29 13.58
CA LYS A 115 -5.70 -12.35 12.57
C LYS A 115 -4.83 -13.52 13.01
N ASN A 116 -3.61 -13.24 13.49
CA ASN A 116 -2.70 -14.28 14.01
C ASN A 116 -3.30 -15.03 15.21
N ALA A 117 -4.03 -14.34 16.09
CA ALA A 117 -4.73 -14.98 17.22
C ALA A 117 -5.82 -15.97 16.78
N LYS A 118 -6.33 -15.84 15.55
CA LYS A 118 -7.25 -16.78 14.92
C LYS A 118 -6.55 -17.88 14.10
N GLY A 119 -5.21 -17.90 14.12
CA GLY A 119 -4.40 -18.85 13.35
C GLY A 119 -4.17 -18.45 11.90
N ASN A 120 -4.56 -17.24 11.49
CA ASN A 120 -4.40 -16.79 10.11
C ASN A 120 -3.04 -16.12 9.89
N SER A 121 -2.39 -16.44 8.78
CA SER A 121 -1.23 -15.72 8.27
C SER A 121 -1.67 -14.52 7.42
N ILE A 122 -0.78 -13.54 7.23
CA ILE A 122 -1.11 -12.27 6.57
C ILE A 122 -0.06 -11.92 5.51
N VAL A 123 -0.52 -11.49 4.35
CA VAL A 123 0.28 -10.74 3.37
C VAL A 123 -0.10 -9.27 3.46
N THR A 124 0.89 -8.42 3.73
CA THR A 124 0.71 -6.96 3.76
C THR A 124 1.60 -6.28 2.73
N GLU A 125 1.18 -5.11 2.21
CA GLU A 125 1.98 -4.37 1.25
C GLU A 125 2.03 -2.87 1.59
N GLY A 126 3.15 -2.25 1.26
CA GLY A 126 3.35 -0.82 1.57
C GLY A 126 4.64 -0.23 1.03
N ARG A 127 5.31 0.56 1.89
CA ARG A 127 6.60 1.22 1.64
C ARG A 127 7.61 0.92 2.75
N ASP A 128 7.10 0.60 3.91
CA ASP A 128 7.83 0.48 5.16
C ASP A 128 7.30 -0.67 6.04
N GLN A 129 6.66 -1.64 5.40
CA GLN A 129 6.05 -2.76 6.12
C GLN A 129 7.11 -3.62 6.81
N GLY A 130 8.17 -3.97 6.11
CA GLY A 130 9.27 -4.78 6.64
C GLY A 130 10.32 -4.00 7.44
N THR A 131 10.29 -2.66 7.40
CA THR A 131 11.25 -1.81 8.14
C THR A 131 10.66 -1.20 9.40
N ALA A 132 9.45 -0.64 9.32
CA ALA A 132 8.84 0.11 10.41
C ALA A 132 7.60 -0.57 11.01
N VAL A 133 6.75 -1.19 10.20
CA VAL A 133 5.48 -1.74 10.69
C VAL A 133 5.66 -3.13 11.30
N PHE A 134 6.29 -4.04 10.57
CA PHE A 134 6.56 -5.43 10.96
C PHE A 134 8.04 -5.77 10.78
N PRO A 135 8.94 -5.16 11.57
CA PRO A 135 10.39 -5.40 11.44
C PRO A 135 10.77 -6.86 11.72
N ASP A 136 9.92 -7.60 12.43
CA ASP A 136 10.12 -9.01 12.77
C ASP A 136 9.26 -9.95 11.88
N ALA A 137 8.82 -9.47 10.69
CA ALA A 137 8.08 -10.31 9.75
C ALA A 137 8.93 -11.49 9.27
N GLU A 138 8.32 -12.68 9.21
CA GLU A 138 9.03 -13.92 8.87
C GLU A 138 9.47 -13.99 7.40
N CYS A 139 8.79 -13.25 6.52
CA CYS A 139 9.20 -13.12 5.13
C CYS A 139 9.06 -11.67 4.69
N LYS A 140 10.14 -11.10 4.16
CA LYS A 140 10.19 -9.73 3.66
C LYS A 140 10.57 -9.74 2.20
N ILE A 141 9.79 -9.08 1.38
CA ILE A 141 9.97 -8.97 -0.07
C ILE A 141 10.06 -7.50 -0.43
N TYR A 142 11.08 -7.13 -1.20
CA TYR A 142 11.17 -5.83 -1.84
C TYR A 142 10.90 -5.98 -3.32
N LEU A 143 9.69 -5.61 -3.75
CA LEU A 143 9.20 -5.77 -5.11
C LEU A 143 9.40 -4.48 -5.90
N THR A 144 10.19 -4.53 -6.97
CA THR A 144 10.52 -3.36 -7.78
C THR A 144 10.39 -3.63 -9.28
N ALA A 145 10.36 -2.56 -10.05
CA ALA A 145 10.56 -2.52 -11.49
C ALA A 145 11.15 -1.15 -11.85
N THR A 146 11.78 -1.03 -13.02
CA THR A 146 12.29 0.25 -13.51
C THR A 146 11.18 1.30 -13.58
N PRO A 147 11.49 2.60 -13.38
CA PRO A 147 10.48 3.66 -13.51
C PRO A 147 9.77 3.63 -14.85
N GLU A 148 10.49 3.32 -15.93
CA GLU A 148 9.99 3.21 -17.30
C GLU A 148 8.97 2.07 -17.43
N GLU A 149 9.27 0.90 -16.84
CA GLU A 149 8.34 -0.24 -16.85
C GLU A 149 7.08 0.10 -16.06
N ARG A 150 7.21 0.74 -14.90
CA ARG A 150 6.08 1.15 -14.06
C ARG A 150 5.21 2.21 -14.76
N ALA A 151 5.82 3.16 -15.49
CA ALA A 151 5.11 4.14 -16.30
C ALA A 151 4.33 3.45 -17.43
N ARG A 152 4.96 2.51 -18.13
CA ARG A 152 4.31 1.74 -19.21
C ARG A 152 3.11 0.94 -18.69
N ARG A 153 3.26 0.25 -17.55
CA ARG A 153 2.15 -0.46 -16.89
C ARG A 153 1.01 0.48 -16.56
N ARG A 154 1.32 1.66 -16.03
CA ARG A 154 0.31 2.65 -15.65
C ARG A 154 -0.45 3.21 -16.84
N VAL A 155 0.25 3.53 -17.94
CA VAL A 155 -0.38 3.97 -19.19
C VAL A 155 -1.32 2.89 -19.74
N ASN A 156 -0.88 1.62 -19.74
CA ASN A 156 -1.71 0.51 -20.18
C ASN A 156 -2.95 0.30 -19.28
N GLU A 157 -2.84 0.48 -17.96
CA GLU A 157 -3.99 0.42 -17.05
C GLU A 157 -5.03 1.49 -17.35
N PHE A 158 -4.61 2.73 -17.67
CA PHE A 158 -5.51 3.80 -18.05
C PHE A 158 -6.16 3.51 -19.42
N ALA A 159 -5.38 3.05 -20.39
CA ALA A 159 -5.90 2.69 -21.73
C ALA A 159 -6.97 1.59 -21.65
N GLN A 160 -6.81 0.60 -20.77
CA GLN A 160 -7.83 -0.45 -20.55
C GLN A 160 -9.13 0.10 -19.94
N ARG A 161 -9.10 1.26 -19.31
CA ARG A 161 -10.28 1.98 -18.79
C ARG A 161 -10.85 2.98 -19.80
N GLY A 162 -10.29 3.07 -21.01
CA GLY A 162 -10.66 4.05 -22.01
C GLY A 162 -10.13 5.47 -21.76
N GLU A 163 -9.16 5.60 -20.86
CA GLU A 163 -8.52 6.86 -20.52
C GLU A 163 -7.16 6.96 -21.23
N THR A 164 -6.81 8.14 -21.72
CA THR A 164 -5.50 8.42 -22.32
C THR A 164 -4.69 9.30 -21.39
N VAL A 165 -3.48 8.87 -21.06
CA VAL A 165 -2.51 9.63 -20.26
C VAL A 165 -1.18 9.70 -21.00
N ASP A 166 -0.46 10.79 -20.83
CA ASP A 166 0.88 10.97 -21.41
C ASP A 166 1.90 10.11 -20.65
N TYR A 167 2.81 9.48 -21.39
CA TYR A 167 3.83 8.60 -20.83
C TYR A 167 4.88 9.38 -20.02
N ASP A 168 5.38 10.50 -20.58
CA ASP A 168 6.44 11.29 -19.94
C ASP A 168 5.94 11.97 -18.66
N GLU A 169 4.70 12.47 -18.68
CA GLU A 169 4.04 12.99 -17.50
C GLU A 169 3.85 11.89 -16.43
N THR A 170 3.43 10.69 -16.86
CA THR A 170 3.26 9.54 -15.95
C THR A 170 4.58 9.13 -15.32
N LEU A 171 5.66 9.08 -16.11
CA LEU A 171 7.01 8.77 -15.63
C LEU A 171 7.49 9.84 -14.64
N ALA A 172 7.31 11.12 -14.94
CA ALA A 172 7.65 12.22 -14.06
C ALA A 172 6.89 12.13 -12.72
N GLN A 173 5.60 11.82 -12.75
CA GLN A 173 4.78 11.64 -11.55
C GLN A 173 5.26 10.45 -10.70
N ILE A 174 5.64 9.33 -11.32
CA ILE A 174 6.19 8.16 -10.64
C ILE A 174 7.50 8.53 -9.93
N ASN A 175 8.43 9.17 -10.63
CA ASN A 175 9.71 9.59 -10.07
C ASN A 175 9.54 10.58 -8.91
N HIS A 176 8.66 11.56 -9.09
CA HIS A 176 8.34 12.53 -8.02
C HIS A 176 7.77 11.85 -6.78
N ARG A 177 6.86 10.90 -6.98
CA ARG A 177 6.25 10.15 -5.88
C ARG A 177 7.26 9.28 -5.15
N ASP A 178 8.12 8.58 -5.86
CA ASP A 178 9.15 7.74 -5.24
C ASP A 178 10.15 8.59 -4.45
N ALA A 179 10.59 9.73 -5.00
CA ALA A 179 11.44 10.67 -4.27
C ALA A 179 10.75 11.18 -2.99
N SER A 180 9.46 11.49 -3.07
CA SER A 180 8.66 11.89 -1.88
C SER A 180 8.53 10.75 -0.87
N ASP A 181 8.28 9.50 -1.33
CA ASP A 181 8.17 8.34 -0.46
C ASP A 181 9.51 8.02 0.24
N MET A 182 10.66 8.21 -0.44
CA MET A 182 12.01 8.03 0.10
C MET A 182 12.42 9.14 1.09
N ALA A 183 11.98 10.36 0.85
CA ALA A 183 12.34 11.53 1.67
C ALA A 183 11.50 11.68 2.96
N ARG A 184 10.58 10.75 3.24
CA ARG A 184 9.77 10.81 4.47
C ARG A 184 10.64 10.74 5.71
N GLU A 185 10.34 11.58 6.68
CA GLU A 185 10.98 11.53 8.00
C GLU A 185 10.61 10.27 8.78
N VAL A 186 9.35 9.81 8.65
CA VAL A 186 8.84 8.61 9.32
C VAL A 186 8.34 7.60 8.30
N GLY A 187 8.88 6.39 8.33
CA GLY A 187 8.56 5.28 7.43
C GLY A 187 8.88 5.61 5.97
N PRO A 188 10.14 5.98 5.65
CA PRO A 188 10.56 6.18 4.28
C PRO A 188 10.46 4.89 3.47
N LEU A 189 10.33 5.03 2.16
CA LEU A 189 10.51 3.90 1.25
C LEU A 189 11.98 3.49 1.27
N CYS A 190 12.25 2.36 1.89
CA CYS A 190 13.57 1.73 1.85
C CYS A 190 13.45 0.21 1.85
N GLU A 191 14.43 -0.44 1.26
CA GLU A 191 14.53 -1.90 1.24
C GLU A 191 14.95 -2.40 2.62
N PRO A 192 14.23 -3.34 3.25
CA PRO A 192 14.69 -3.99 4.46
C PRO A 192 15.98 -4.77 4.18
N PRO A 193 16.98 -4.73 5.08
CA PRO A 193 18.28 -5.37 4.83
C PRO A 193 18.21 -6.90 4.71
N ASP A 194 17.15 -7.50 5.22
CA ASP A 194 16.85 -8.94 5.19
C ASP A 194 15.73 -9.29 4.20
N ALA A 195 15.37 -8.39 3.30
CA ALA A 195 14.35 -8.67 2.29
C ALA A 195 14.91 -9.41 1.08
N THR A 196 14.11 -10.30 0.51
CA THR A 196 14.37 -10.81 -0.83
C THR A 196 14.00 -9.77 -1.87
N HIS A 197 14.98 -9.34 -2.67
CA HIS A 197 14.78 -8.36 -3.74
C HIS A 197 14.25 -9.02 -4.99
N VAL A 198 13.10 -8.59 -5.49
CA VAL A 198 12.44 -9.14 -6.69
C VAL A 198 12.22 -8.04 -7.73
N VAL A 199 12.86 -8.18 -8.89
CA VAL A 199 12.71 -7.26 -10.04
C VAL A 199 11.70 -7.84 -11.01
N THR A 200 10.64 -7.11 -11.30
CA THR A 200 9.50 -7.62 -12.07
C THR A 200 9.45 -7.13 -13.51
N ASP A 201 10.53 -6.53 -14.03
CA ASP A 201 10.60 -6.06 -15.43
C ASP A 201 10.40 -7.24 -16.39
N GLY A 202 9.49 -7.08 -17.34
CA GLY A 202 9.18 -8.12 -18.33
C GLY A 202 8.40 -9.32 -17.80
N MET A 203 8.10 -9.39 -16.50
CA MET A 203 7.34 -10.51 -15.92
C MET A 203 5.83 -10.28 -16.00
N THR A 204 5.10 -11.35 -16.23
CA THR A 204 3.65 -11.39 -16.02
C THR A 204 3.32 -11.49 -14.52
N ILE A 205 2.13 -11.05 -14.13
CA ILE A 205 1.66 -11.16 -12.74
C ILE A 205 1.75 -12.62 -12.24
N GLY A 206 1.38 -13.60 -13.06
CA GLY A 206 1.44 -15.02 -12.70
C GLY A 206 2.87 -15.51 -12.44
N GLN A 207 3.85 -15.05 -13.21
CA GLN A 207 5.27 -15.38 -12.98
C GLN A 207 5.77 -14.79 -11.66
N VAL A 208 5.44 -13.52 -11.40
CA VAL A 208 5.80 -12.88 -10.12
C VAL A 208 5.18 -13.63 -8.94
N VAL A 209 3.89 -13.95 -9.00
CA VAL A 209 3.22 -14.69 -7.91
C VAL A 209 3.86 -16.06 -7.69
N ALA A 210 4.18 -16.79 -8.75
CA ALA A 210 4.84 -18.11 -8.65
C ALA A 210 6.22 -18.00 -7.97
N GLU A 211 6.99 -16.97 -8.32
CA GLU A 211 8.29 -16.70 -7.69
C GLU A 211 8.12 -16.36 -6.19
N LEU A 212 7.13 -15.51 -5.84
CA LEU A 212 6.88 -15.17 -4.45
C LEU A 212 6.39 -16.37 -3.63
N VAL A 213 5.57 -17.25 -4.20
CA VAL A 213 5.18 -18.51 -3.52
C VAL A 213 6.41 -19.34 -3.22
N ALA A 214 7.33 -19.53 -4.19
CA ALA A 214 8.55 -20.29 -3.99
C ALA A 214 9.45 -19.67 -2.89
N ILE A 215 9.54 -18.34 -2.81
CA ILE A 215 10.28 -17.64 -1.75
C ILE A 215 9.67 -17.91 -0.36
N VAL A 216 8.35 -17.93 -0.25
CA VAL A 216 7.65 -18.13 1.04
C VAL A 216 7.71 -19.57 1.52
N GLU A 217 7.80 -20.55 0.61
CA GLU A 217 7.85 -21.98 0.93
C GLU A 217 9.28 -22.49 1.25
N THR A 218 10.31 -21.63 1.13
CA THR A 218 11.72 -21.96 1.44
C THR A 218 12.02 -21.67 2.90
#